data_9f4f6d08ea3fc46a6ed005bdd505d408
#
_entry.id   9f4f6d08ea3fc46a6ed005bdd505d408
#
_cell.length_a   1.000
_cell.length_b   1.000
_cell.length_c   1.000
_cell.angle_alpha   90.00
_cell.angle_beta   90.00
_cell.angle_gamma   90.00
#
_symmetry.space_group_name_H-M   'P 1'
#
loop_
_entity.id
_entity.type
_entity.pdbx_description
1 polymer ?
#
loop_
_entity_poly.entity_id
_entity_poly.type
_entity_poly.pdbx_seq_one_letter_code
_entity_poly.pdbx_strand_id
1 'polypeptide(L)'
;MSTNDDEINLIDYIKVVIKRKWLILGITLTAVLIAGIASMVSPKNYEVSTTLQIGNTTDILENTAQVAEKIKSNAYKNLLEEKLNIENLPEIKTETPQNTNFVSIIIETDNPEQAKQILDEINSLILLEHQEIFNKRESQIKENIKEIQDELTLLETKKEYSEGIAELRIRLSDLKSALNVFQPTKVIKAPIVPKNPSGSNLILNIVIAIVLGLFIGVLVASAFIKEWWKNAKKELKEI
;
A
#
# COMPACT_ATOMS: atom_id res chain seq x y z
N MET A 1 -55.76 -29.87 21.16
CA MET A 1 -54.85 -28.82 20.66
C MET A 1 -53.51 -29.49 20.40
N SER A 2 -53.34 -29.95 19.17
CA SER A 2 -52.10 -30.62 18.74
C SER A 2 -51.29 -29.59 17.98
N THR A 3 -50.30 -29.02 18.61
CA THR A 3 -49.26 -28.20 17.98
C THR A 3 -48.38 -29.14 17.18
N ASN A 4 -48.70 -29.28 15.87
CA ASN A 4 -47.70 -29.77 14.94
C ASN A 4 -46.64 -28.71 14.82
N ASP A 5 -45.63 -28.79 15.66
CA ASP A 5 -44.37 -28.15 15.43
C ASP A 5 -43.80 -28.74 14.12
N ASP A 6 -43.81 -27.92 13.06
CA ASP A 6 -43.09 -28.19 11.81
C ASP A 6 -41.57 -28.24 12.15
N GLU A 7 -41.15 -29.35 12.78
CA GLU A 7 -39.73 -29.64 12.97
C GLU A 7 -39.08 -29.72 11.58
N ILE A 8 -38.28 -28.72 11.25
CA ILE A 8 -37.53 -28.68 10.01
C ILE A 8 -36.50 -29.82 10.07
N ASN A 9 -36.82 -30.93 9.43
CA ASN A 9 -36.01 -32.14 9.44
C ASN A 9 -34.82 -31.91 8.51
N LEU A 10 -33.63 -31.71 9.09
CA LEU A 10 -32.35 -31.46 8.37
C LEU A 10 -32.08 -32.56 7.32
N ILE A 11 -32.55 -33.77 7.56
CA ILE A 11 -32.43 -34.93 6.66
C ILE A 11 -33.12 -34.67 5.32
N ASP A 12 -34.25 -33.98 5.32
CA ASP A 12 -35.00 -33.73 4.11
C ASP A 12 -34.30 -32.69 3.21
N TYR A 13 -33.59 -31.72 3.78
CA TYR A 13 -32.74 -30.84 3.01
C TYR A 13 -31.58 -31.59 2.34
N ILE A 14 -30.93 -32.54 3.06
CA ILE A 14 -29.86 -33.37 2.50
C ILE A 14 -30.38 -34.22 1.33
N LYS A 15 -31.54 -34.85 1.47
CA LYS A 15 -32.16 -35.66 0.39
C LYS A 15 -32.42 -34.84 -0.85
N VAL A 16 -32.82 -33.58 -0.69
CA VAL A 16 -33.12 -32.70 -1.83
C VAL A 16 -31.84 -32.26 -2.52
N VAL A 17 -30.77 -31.91 -1.77
CA VAL A 17 -29.47 -31.60 -2.34
C VAL A 17 -28.95 -32.77 -3.19
N ILE A 18 -29.05 -34.01 -2.68
CA ILE A 18 -28.64 -35.21 -3.40
C ILE A 18 -29.51 -35.44 -4.64
N LYS A 19 -30.84 -35.30 -4.53
CA LYS A 19 -31.79 -35.47 -5.66
C LYS A 19 -31.57 -34.46 -6.78
N ARG A 20 -31.16 -33.23 -6.44
CA ARG A 20 -30.93 -32.13 -7.38
C ARG A 20 -29.50 -31.77 -7.62
N LYS A 21 -28.56 -32.69 -7.35
CA LYS A 21 -27.12 -32.49 -7.51
C LYS A 21 -26.72 -31.94 -8.89
N TRP A 22 -27.39 -32.38 -9.95
CA TRP A 22 -27.12 -31.91 -11.31
C TRP A 22 -27.50 -30.45 -11.54
N LEU A 23 -28.59 -29.98 -10.90
CA LEU A 23 -28.99 -28.58 -10.95
C LEU A 23 -27.98 -27.69 -10.20
N ILE A 24 -27.58 -28.11 -8.98
CA ILE A 24 -26.57 -27.40 -8.19
C ILE A 24 -25.25 -27.35 -8.95
N LEU A 25 -24.81 -28.49 -9.51
CA LEU A 25 -23.60 -28.58 -10.31
C LEU A 25 -23.66 -27.66 -11.55
N GLY A 26 -24.80 -27.60 -12.24
CA GLY A 26 -25.03 -26.73 -13.40
C GLY A 26 -24.90 -25.25 -13.04
N ILE A 27 -25.54 -24.82 -11.95
CA ILE A 27 -25.43 -23.42 -11.46
C ILE A 27 -23.98 -23.09 -11.07
N THR A 28 -23.32 -23.99 -10.34
CA THR A 28 -21.92 -23.79 -9.93
C THR A 28 -21.00 -23.71 -11.15
N LEU A 29 -21.16 -24.60 -12.13
CA LEU A 29 -20.36 -24.59 -13.36
C LEU A 29 -20.56 -23.28 -14.14
N THR A 30 -21.81 -22.82 -14.25
CA THR A 30 -22.13 -21.55 -14.91
C THR A 30 -21.49 -20.37 -14.19
N ALA A 31 -21.53 -20.33 -12.84
CA ALA A 31 -20.87 -19.30 -12.04
C ALA A 31 -19.34 -19.29 -12.26
N VAL A 32 -18.71 -20.46 -12.31
CA VAL A 32 -17.27 -20.60 -12.58
C VAL A 32 -16.92 -20.13 -13.99
N LEU A 33 -17.73 -20.47 -14.99
CA LEU A 33 -17.51 -20.01 -16.38
C LEU A 33 -17.62 -18.48 -16.47
N ILE A 34 -18.65 -17.88 -15.85
CA ILE A 34 -18.80 -16.42 -15.82
C ILE A 34 -17.61 -15.76 -15.12
N ALA A 35 -17.18 -16.27 -13.97
CA ALA A 35 -16.03 -15.75 -13.24
C ALA A 35 -14.71 -15.89 -14.03
N GLY A 36 -14.55 -17.00 -14.74
CA GLY A 36 -13.41 -17.23 -15.61
C GLY A 36 -13.34 -16.21 -16.76
N ILE A 37 -14.46 -16.02 -17.48
CA ILE A 37 -14.55 -15.04 -18.56
C ILE A 37 -14.33 -13.62 -18.03
N ALA A 38 -15.00 -13.25 -16.94
CA ALA A 38 -14.82 -11.94 -16.31
C ALA A 38 -13.38 -11.67 -15.89
N SER A 39 -12.68 -12.67 -15.35
CA SER A 39 -11.28 -12.57 -14.97
C SER A 39 -10.34 -12.43 -16.16
N MET A 40 -10.66 -13.00 -17.31
CA MET A 40 -9.88 -12.87 -18.55
C MET A 40 -10.05 -11.49 -19.22
N VAL A 41 -11.24 -10.89 -19.10
CA VAL A 41 -11.57 -9.58 -19.68
C VAL A 41 -11.17 -8.43 -18.76
N SER A 42 -10.98 -8.68 -17.46
CA SER A 42 -10.56 -7.66 -16.49
C SER A 42 -9.23 -7.02 -16.90
N PRO A 43 -9.12 -5.67 -16.83
CA PRO A 43 -7.88 -4.99 -17.12
C PRO A 43 -6.76 -5.47 -16.19
N LYS A 44 -5.58 -5.67 -16.76
CA LYS A 44 -4.41 -6.10 -15.99
C LYS A 44 -3.79 -4.87 -15.34
N ASN A 45 -4.03 -4.67 -14.06
CA ASN A 45 -3.37 -3.63 -13.29
C ASN A 45 -2.10 -4.17 -12.65
N TYR A 46 -1.04 -3.40 -12.75
CA TYR A 46 0.26 -3.67 -12.14
C TYR A 46 0.51 -2.65 -11.03
N GLU A 47 1.01 -3.11 -9.91
CA GLU A 47 1.44 -2.27 -8.81
C GLU A 47 2.95 -2.11 -8.85
N VAL A 48 3.41 -0.90 -9.15
CA VAL A 48 4.83 -0.52 -9.09
C VAL A 48 5.03 0.35 -7.86
N SER A 49 6.03 0.03 -7.06
CA SER A 49 6.27 0.77 -5.81
C SER A 49 7.75 1.01 -5.57
N THR A 50 8.04 2.14 -4.93
CA THR A 50 9.35 2.50 -4.41
C THR A 50 9.23 2.86 -2.93
N THR A 51 10.32 2.75 -2.18
CA THR A 51 10.38 3.17 -0.77
C THR A 51 11.63 3.99 -0.53
N LEU A 52 11.42 5.19 -0.02
CA LEU A 52 12.47 6.12 0.41
C LEU A 52 12.62 6.07 1.93
N GLN A 53 13.84 6.15 2.41
CA GLN A 53 14.15 6.50 3.78
C GLN A 53 14.55 7.96 3.81
N ILE A 54 13.75 8.78 4.50
CA ILE A 54 14.05 10.20 4.66
C ILE A 54 15.26 10.36 5.58
N GLY A 55 16.20 11.18 5.15
CA GLY A 55 17.42 11.42 5.85
C GLY A 55 17.21 12.13 7.19
N ASN A 56 18.23 12.09 8.02
CA ASN A 56 18.27 12.68 9.34
C ASN A 56 19.55 13.49 9.52
N THR A 57 19.44 14.61 10.22
CA THR A 57 20.56 15.40 10.74
C THR A 57 20.46 15.43 12.27
N THR A 58 20.37 16.59 12.91
CA THR A 58 19.92 16.69 14.32
C THR A 58 18.44 16.30 14.44
N ASP A 59 17.67 16.59 13.37
CA ASP A 59 16.28 16.21 13.18
C ASP A 59 16.08 15.61 11.79
N ILE A 60 14.93 14.99 11.54
CA ILE A 60 14.56 14.50 10.21
C ILE A 60 14.63 15.64 9.18
N LEU A 61 15.15 15.38 7.99
CA LEU A 61 15.29 16.41 6.95
C LEU A 61 13.98 17.06 6.57
N GLU A 62 12.97 16.23 6.36
CA GLU A 62 11.59 16.64 6.11
C GLU A 62 10.63 15.59 6.71
N ASN A 63 9.49 16.03 7.25
CA ASN A 63 8.51 15.14 7.81
C ASN A 63 7.92 14.22 6.72
N THR A 64 7.86 12.91 6.98
CA THR A 64 7.37 11.91 6.01
C THR A 64 5.96 12.21 5.49
N ALA A 65 5.07 12.74 6.35
CA ALA A 65 3.73 13.15 5.95
C ALA A 65 3.76 14.37 5.00
N GLN A 66 4.69 15.30 5.19
CA GLN A 66 4.86 16.45 4.28
C GLN A 66 5.38 16.00 2.91
N VAL A 67 6.37 15.10 2.88
CA VAL A 67 6.85 14.49 1.63
C VAL A 67 5.71 13.77 0.90
N ALA A 68 4.93 12.97 1.62
CA ALA A 68 3.79 12.27 1.06
C ALA A 68 2.74 13.24 0.48
N GLU A 69 2.47 14.35 1.18
CA GLU A 69 1.52 15.37 0.72
C GLU A 69 2.05 16.13 -0.50
N LYS A 70 3.31 16.47 -0.56
CA LYS A 70 3.94 17.05 -1.76
C LYS A 70 3.72 16.17 -2.99
N ILE A 71 3.92 14.86 -2.83
CA ILE A 71 3.74 13.90 -3.92
C ILE A 71 2.28 13.85 -4.36
N LYS A 72 1.32 13.76 -3.41
CA LYS A 72 -0.13 13.72 -3.68
C LYS A 72 -0.67 15.03 -4.24
N SER A 73 -0.18 16.16 -3.75
CA SER A 73 -0.65 17.50 -4.14
C SER A 73 -0.26 17.94 -5.55
N ASN A 74 0.29 17.04 -6.34
CA ASN A 74 0.77 17.34 -7.68
C ASN A 74 1.89 18.43 -7.74
N ALA A 75 2.65 18.64 -6.65
CA ALA A 75 3.76 19.59 -6.64
C ALA A 75 4.78 19.30 -7.74
N TYR A 76 4.96 18.02 -8.07
CA TYR A 76 5.85 17.56 -9.14
C TYR A 76 5.13 17.33 -10.48
N LYS A 77 3.80 17.48 -10.53
CA LYS A 77 3.00 17.08 -11.70
C LYS A 77 3.49 17.70 -13.01
N ASN A 78 3.52 19.01 -13.07
CA ASN A 78 3.90 19.71 -14.31
C ASN A 78 5.31 19.34 -14.76
N LEU A 79 6.24 19.19 -13.81
CA LEU A 79 7.62 18.84 -14.10
C LEU A 79 7.75 17.40 -14.60
N LEU A 80 6.97 16.48 -14.05
CA LEU A 80 6.94 15.08 -14.48
C LEU A 80 6.27 14.94 -15.86
N GLU A 81 5.16 15.63 -16.08
CA GLU A 81 4.46 15.65 -17.37
C GLU A 81 5.36 16.20 -18.50
N GLU A 82 6.06 17.31 -18.24
CA GLU A 82 6.99 17.90 -19.21
C GLU A 82 8.20 16.99 -19.46
N LYS A 83 8.86 16.52 -18.39
CA LYS A 83 10.11 15.76 -18.48
C LYS A 83 9.93 14.37 -19.09
N LEU A 84 8.81 13.72 -18.80
CA LEU A 84 8.49 12.40 -19.30
C LEU A 84 7.59 12.39 -20.53
N ASN A 85 7.16 13.58 -20.99
CA ASN A 85 6.24 13.77 -22.11
C ASN A 85 4.94 12.96 -21.95
N ILE A 86 4.33 13.04 -20.76
CA ILE A 86 3.11 12.33 -20.36
C ILE A 86 1.99 13.36 -20.22
N GLU A 87 0.86 13.17 -20.89
CA GLU A 87 -0.28 14.11 -20.79
C GLU A 87 -1.08 13.97 -19.48
N ASN A 88 -1.14 12.76 -18.91
CA ASN A 88 -1.87 12.48 -17.69
C ASN A 88 -1.06 11.55 -16.79
N LEU A 89 -0.70 12.04 -15.60
CA LEU A 89 -0.08 11.19 -14.58
C LEU A 89 -1.11 10.23 -13.97
N PRO A 90 -0.74 8.96 -13.77
CA PRO A 90 -1.57 8.03 -12.99
C PRO A 90 -1.72 8.50 -11.54
N GLU A 91 -2.72 7.97 -10.86
CA GLU A 91 -2.91 8.21 -9.42
C GLU A 91 -1.71 7.69 -8.63
N ILE A 92 -1.12 8.57 -7.82
CA ILE A 92 0.04 8.24 -6.98
C ILE A 92 -0.45 8.08 -5.54
N LYS A 93 -0.34 6.88 -5.01
CA LYS A 93 -0.61 6.56 -3.61
C LYS A 93 0.66 6.64 -2.78
N THR A 94 0.55 7.11 -1.56
CA THR A 94 1.69 7.17 -0.62
C THR A 94 1.31 6.56 0.71
N GLU A 95 2.25 5.85 1.31
CA GLU A 95 2.13 5.27 2.63
C GLU A 95 3.31 5.71 3.51
N THR A 96 3.00 6.15 4.72
CA THR A 96 3.99 6.57 5.71
C THR A 96 3.77 5.76 6.99
N PRO A 97 4.49 4.65 7.20
CA PRO A 97 4.34 3.84 8.40
C PRO A 97 4.66 4.65 9.65
N GLN A 98 3.82 4.52 10.67
CA GLN A 98 3.98 5.27 11.92
C GLN A 98 5.32 4.96 12.59
N ASN A 99 5.90 5.97 13.24
CA ASN A 99 7.18 5.88 13.95
C ASN A 99 8.37 5.45 13.09
N THR A 100 8.30 5.70 11.79
CA THR A 100 9.40 5.46 10.86
C THR A 100 9.69 6.70 10.02
N ASN A 101 10.87 6.74 9.40
CA ASN A 101 11.22 7.76 8.42
C ASN A 101 11.10 7.23 6.98
N PHE A 102 10.21 6.26 6.75
CA PHE A 102 9.96 5.69 5.43
C PHE A 102 8.75 6.34 4.76
N VAL A 103 8.88 6.52 3.45
CA VAL A 103 7.78 6.89 2.55
C VAL A 103 7.74 5.88 1.42
N SER A 104 6.65 5.15 1.30
CA SER A 104 6.37 4.27 0.17
C SER A 104 5.48 4.98 -0.83
N ILE A 105 5.84 4.91 -2.11
CA ILE A 105 5.12 5.53 -3.22
C ILE A 105 4.68 4.39 -4.13
N ILE A 106 3.40 4.36 -4.47
CA ILE A 106 2.76 3.26 -5.19
C ILE A 106 1.97 3.82 -6.36
N ILE A 107 2.13 3.21 -7.52
CA ILE A 107 1.35 3.51 -8.73
C ILE A 107 0.71 2.21 -9.21
N GLU A 108 -0.62 2.23 -9.35
CA GLU A 108 -1.39 1.16 -9.97
C GLU A 108 -1.75 1.56 -11.41
N THR A 109 -1.35 0.76 -12.40
CA THR A 109 -1.50 1.10 -13.82
C THR A 109 -1.49 -0.14 -14.70
N ASP A 110 -1.96 0.00 -15.92
CA ASP A 110 -1.82 -0.97 -17.00
C ASP A 110 -0.46 -0.87 -17.73
N ASN A 111 0.28 0.24 -17.53
CA ASN A 111 1.61 0.48 -18.09
C ASN A 111 2.70 0.55 -17.00
N PRO A 112 3.21 -0.60 -16.53
CA PRO A 112 4.15 -0.65 -15.43
C PRO A 112 5.55 -0.07 -15.76
N GLU A 113 5.94 -0.04 -17.02
CA GLU A 113 7.20 0.60 -17.44
C GLU A 113 7.13 2.12 -17.26
N GLN A 114 6.01 2.73 -17.65
CA GLN A 114 5.78 4.16 -17.44
C GLN A 114 5.72 4.50 -15.94
N ALA A 115 5.03 3.69 -15.14
CA ALA A 115 5.00 3.88 -13.69
C ALA A 115 6.39 3.81 -13.07
N LYS A 116 7.24 2.88 -13.53
CA LYS A 116 8.62 2.80 -13.08
C LYS A 116 9.39 4.09 -13.39
N GLN A 117 9.26 4.62 -14.62
CA GLN A 117 9.92 5.87 -15.00
C GLN A 117 9.46 7.06 -14.15
N ILE A 118 8.15 7.15 -13.87
CA ILE A 118 7.60 8.19 -13.00
C ILE A 118 8.18 8.08 -11.58
N LEU A 119 8.23 6.87 -11.01
CA LEU A 119 8.78 6.65 -9.67
C LEU A 119 10.29 6.90 -9.59
N ASP A 120 11.05 6.53 -10.63
CA ASP A 120 12.49 6.84 -10.71
C ASP A 120 12.71 8.36 -10.73
N GLU A 121 11.88 9.11 -11.47
CA GLU A 121 11.98 10.56 -11.52
C GLU A 121 11.58 11.22 -10.21
N ILE A 122 10.47 10.79 -9.57
CA ILE A 122 10.07 11.27 -8.25
C ILE A 122 11.19 11.02 -7.23
N ASN A 123 11.79 9.84 -7.23
CA ASN A 123 12.92 9.53 -6.36
C ASN A 123 14.08 10.51 -6.60
N SER A 124 14.41 10.79 -7.86
CA SER A 124 15.48 11.71 -8.23
C SER A 124 15.23 13.13 -7.74
N LEU A 125 14.00 13.63 -7.88
CA LEU A 125 13.62 14.97 -7.42
C LEU A 125 13.70 15.08 -5.89
N ILE A 126 13.17 14.11 -5.16
CA ILE A 126 13.22 14.11 -3.70
C ILE A 126 14.67 14.00 -3.20
N LEU A 127 15.46 13.13 -3.82
CA LEU A 127 16.88 12.99 -3.46
C LEU A 127 17.67 14.29 -3.70
N LEU A 128 17.39 15.00 -4.80
CA LEU A 128 18.05 16.26 -5.12
C LEU A 128 17.70 17.36 -4.08
N GLU A 129 16.40 17.53 -3.79
CA GLU A 129 15.94 18.50 -2.79
C GLU A 129 16.54 18.20 -1.39
N HIS A 130 16.50 16.93 -0.99
CA HIS A 130 17.00 16.53 0.32
C HIS A 130 18.53 16.61 0.40
N GLN A 131 19.24 16.37 -0.71
CA GLN A 131 20.69 16.52 -0.75
C GLN A 131 21.10 17.98 -0.55
N GLU A 132 20.36 18.92 -1.11
CA GLU A 132 20.61 20.35 -0.91
C GLU A 132 20.43 20.75 0.55
N ILE A 133 19.31 20.34 1.16
CA ILE A 133 19.01 20.59 2.58
C ILE A 133 20.09 19.96 3.48
N PHE A 134 20.45 18.71 3.19
CA PHE A 134 21.46 17.96 3.92
C PHE A 134 22.82 18.67 3.88
N ASN A 135 23.29 19.02 2.68
CA ASN A 135 24.57 19.70 2.49
C ASN A 135 24.61 21.05 3.22
N LYS A 136 23.52 21.81 3.18
CA LYS A 136 23.41 23.09 3.88
C LYS A 136 23.53 22.91 5.39
N ARG A 137 22.78 21.95 5.98
CA ARG A 137 22.83 21.67 7.42
C ARG A 137 24.22 21.14 7.85
N GLU A 138 24.79 20.23 7.06
CA GLU A 138 26.12 19.69 7.32
C GLU A 138 27.18 20.79 7.30
N SER A 139 27.15 21.68 6.30
CA SER A 139 28.06 22.81 6.19
C SER A 139 27.97 23.77 7.39
N GLN A 140 26.74 24.09 7.82
CA GLN A 140 26.49 24.93 8.99
C GLN A 140 27.10 24.33 10.27
N ILE A 141 26.93 23.02 10.49
CA ILE A 141 27.50 22.35 11.66
C ILE A 141 29.05 22.35 11.59
N LYS A 142 29.62 22.07 10.41
CA LYS A 142 31.06 22.10 10.19
C LYS A 142 31.64 23.50 10.42
N GLU A 143 30.97 24.56 10.00
CA GLU A 143 31.35 25.95 10.24
C GLU A 143 31.33 26.28 11.73
N ASN A 144 30.24 25.94 12.45
CA ASN A 144 30.14 26.12 13.90
C ASN A 144 31.26 25.36 14.66
N ILE A 145 31.57 24.14 14.21
CA ILE A 145 32.70 23.36 14.79
C ILE A 145 34.00 24.10 14.61
N LYS A 146 34.25 24.66 13.42
CA LYS A 146 35.48 25.41 13.13
C LYS A 146 35.57 26.68 13.97
N GLU A 147 34.50 27.46 14.08
CA GLU A 147 34.44 28.68 14.89
C GLU A 147 34.79 28.38 16.35
N ILE A 148 34.19 27.34 16.95
CA ILE A 148 34.45 26.93 18.32
C ILE A 148 35.90 26.46 18.49
N GLN A 149 36.47 25.76 17.51
CA GLN A 149 37.87 25.34 17.54
C GLN A 149 38.84 26.53 17.49
N ASP A 150 38.54 27.52 16.65
CA ASP A 150 39.35 28.75 16.53
C ASP A 150 39.28 29.57 17.84
N GLU A 151 38.07 29.68 18.45
CA GLU A 151 37.86 30.35 19.73
C GLU A 151 38.61 29.63 20.87
N LEU A 152 38.53 28.31 20.96
CA LEU A 152 39.29 27.51 21.92
C LEU A 152 40.78 27.73 21.80
N THR A 153 41.31 27.75 20.58
CA THR A 153 42.72 27.98 20.32
C THR A 153 43.16 29.35 20.82
N LEU A 154 42.35 30.38 20.60
CA LEU A 154 42.59 31.74 21.04
C LEU A 154 42.59 31.84 22.58
N LEU A 155 41.60 31.24 23.27
CA LEU A 155 41.51 31.27 24.73
C LEU A 155 42.64 30.50 25.42
N GLU A 156 42.98 29.34 24.89
CA GLU A 156 44.11 28.52 25.38
C GLU A 156 45.47 29.29 25.26
N THR A 157 45.64 30.04 24.18
CA THR A 157 46.86 30.86 23.97
C THR A 157 46.94 32.02 24.97
N LYS A 158 45.80 32.62 25.33
CA LYS A 158 45.72 33.73 26.26
C LYS A 158 45.77 33.33 27.74
N LYS A 159 45.73 32.04 28.07
CA LYS A 159 45.61 31.49 29.43
C LYS A 159 44.46 32.06 30.24
N GLU A 160 43.39 32.49 29.58
CA GLU A 160 42.21 33.08 30.19
C GLU A 160 41.11 32.02 30.36
N TYR A 161 40.53 31.98 31.56
CA TYR A 161 39.28 31.33 31.96
C TYR A 161 39.11 29.81 31.68
N SER A 162 39.38 29.01 32.69
CA SER A 162 39.18 27.55 32.66
C SER A 162 37.71 27.13 32.46
N GLU A 163 36.76 27.93 32.92
CA GLU A 163 35.30 27.60 32.87
C GLU A 163 34.73 27.76 31.45
N GLY A 164 35.03 28.85 30.74
CA GLY A 164 34.62 29.06 29.36
C GLY A 164 35.20 28.03 28.40
N ILE A 165 36.48 27.63 28.61
CA ILE A 165 37.11 26.58 27.82
C ILE A 165 36.39 25.23 28.00
N ALA A 166 35.97 24.89 29.22
CA ALA A 166 35.24 23.63 29.48
C ALA A 166 33.90 23.62 28.78
N GLU A 167 33.14 24.70 28.80
CA GLU A 167 31.85 24.83 28.11
C GLU A 167 31.98 24.68 26.59
N LEU A 168 32.97 25.38 25.99
CA LEU A 168 33.21 25.28 24.54
C LEU A 168 33.64 23.87 24.13
N ARG A 169 34.39 23.16 24.94
CA ARG A 169 34.79 21.77 24.68
C ARG A 169 33.57 20.83 24.71
N ILE A 170 32.65 21.00 25.66
CA ILE A 170 31.40 20.25 25.71
C ILE A 170 30.58 20.51 24.44
N ARG A 171 30.36 21.79 24.09
CA ARG A 171 29.62 22.17 22.89
C ARG A 171 30.24 21.62 21.60
N LEU A 172 31.60 21.63 21.52
CA LEU A 172 32.32 21.04 20.40
C LEU A 172 32.08 19.51 20.31
N SER A 173 32.10 18.83 21.45
CA SER A 173 31.83 17.39 21.53
C SER A 173 30.39 17.07 21.07
N ASP A 174 29.43 17.88 21.50
CA ASP A 174 28.03 17.71 21.14
C ASP A 174 27.80 17.89 19.63
N LEU A 175 28.39 18.94 19.04
CA LEU A 175 28.30 19.18 17.60
C LEU A 175 28.96 18.06 16.77
N LYS A 176 30.12 17.56 17.22
CA LYS A 176 30.76 16.41 16.56
C LYS A 176 29.93 15.13 16.67
N SER A 177 29.33 14.91 17.83
CA SER A 177 28.43 13.77 18.04
C SER A 177 27.15 13.87 17.18
N ALA A 178 26.59 15.08 17.08
CA ALA A 178 25.45 15.35 16.20
C ALA A 178 25.79 15.05 14.73
N LEU A 179 26.97 15.46 14.26
CA LEU A 179 27.41 15.21 12.88
C LEU A 179 27.55 13.71 12.57
N ASN A 180 27.90 12.88 13.55
CA ASN A 180 28.06 11.44 13.38
C ASN A 180 26.74 10.70 13.13
N VAL A 181 25.59 11.27 13.49
CA VAL A 181 24.28 10.68 13.26
C VAL A 181 23.61 11.15 11.96
N PHE A 182 24.28 12.03 11.21
CA PHE A 182 23.78 12.52 9.94
C PHE A 182 23.65 11.39 8.91
N GLN A 183 22.48 11.26 8.32
CA GLN A 183 22.20 10.28 7.28
C GLN A 183 21.43 10.94 6.14
N PRO A 184 21.91 10.86 4.90
CA PRO A 184 21.19 11.38 3.75
C PRO A 184 19.95 10.54 3.45
N THR A 185 19.00 11.13 2.73
CA THR A 185 17.85 10.39 2.17
C THR A 185 18.36 9.38 1.14
N LYS A 186 17.76 8.19 1.14
CA LYS A 186 18.13 7.13 0.21
C LYS A 186 16.93 6.29 -0.23
N VAL A 187 17.04 5.71 -1.42
CA VAL A 187 16.09 4.71 -1.91
C VAL A 187 16.40 3.37 -1.25
N ILE A 188 15.46 2.82 -0.48
CA ILE A 188 15.59 1.50 0.15
C ILE A 188 15.08 0.39 -0.78
N LYS A 189 13.97 0.68 -1.49
CA LYS A 189 13.40 -0.21 -2.48
C LYS A 189 13.25 0.58 -3.79
N ALA A 190 14.06 0.25 -4.78
CA ALA A 190 13.91 0.84 -6.13
C ALA A 190 12.64 0.31 -6.82
N PRO A 191 12.02 1.09 -7.71
CA PRO A 191 10.86 0.62 -8.46
C PRO A 191 11.26 -0.46 -9.46
N ILE A 192 10.52 -1.57 -9.44
CA ILE A 192 10.76 -2.73 -10.31
C ILE A 192 9.45 -3.02 -11.03
N VAL A 193 9.55 -3.31 -12.34
CA VAL A 193 8.42 -3.74 -13.14
C VAL A 193 7.99 -5.14 -12.70
N PRO A 194 6.76 -5.31 -12.21
CA PRO A 194 6.29 -6.62 -11.76
C PRO A 194 6.02 -7.54 -12.95
N LYS A 195 6.37 -8.81 -12.81
CA LYS A 195 6.13 -9.83 -13.85
C LYS A 195 4.66 -10.21 -14.00
N ASN A 196 3.90 -10.10 -12.91
CA ASN A 196 2.50 -10.50 -12.89
C ASN A 196 1.61 -9.30 -12.47
N PRO A 197 0.41 -9.17 -13.03
CA PRO A 197 -0.55 -8.16 -12.60
C PRO A 197 -1.01 -8.40 -11.16
N SER A 198 -1.22 -7.33 -10.41
CA SER A 198 -1.59 -7.35 -8.99
C SER A 198 -3.09 -7.50 -8.73
N GLY A 199 -3.94 -7.30 -9.73
CA GLY A 199 -5.39 -7.13 -9.51
C GLY A 199 -6.27 -8.34 -9.79
N SER A 200 -5.86 -9.33 -10.56
CA SER A 200 -6.72 -10.45 -10.98
C SER A 200 -6.15 -11.80 -10.60
N ASN A 201 -6.44 -12.23 -9.38
CA ASN A 201 -6.11 -13.60 -8.97
C ASN A 201 -7.18 -14.56 -9.50
N LEU A 202 -7.00 -15.07 -10.74
CA LEU A 202 -7.91 -16.00 -11.40
C LEU A 202 -8.31 -17.16 -10.46
N ILE A 203 -7.35 -17.70 -9.71
CA ILE A 203 -7.60 -18.82 -8.79
C ILE A 203 -8.56 -18.39 -7.68
N LEU A 204 -8.34 -17.21 -7.07
CA LEU A 204 -9.20 -16.69 -6.02
C LEU A 204 -10.63 -16.43 -6.53
N ASN A 205 -10.76 -15.85 -7.72
CA ASN A 205 -12.05 -15.57 -8.34
C ASN A 205 -12.82 -16.88 -8.63
N ILE A 206 -12.14 -17.93 -9.09
CA ILE A 206 -12.73 -19.26 -9.30
C ILE A 206 -13.17 -19.87 -7.97
N VAL A 207 -12.36 -19.81 -6.92
CA VAL A 207 -12.73 -20.34 -5.60
C VAL A 207 -13.97 -19.63 -5.04
N ILE A 208 -14.01 -18.30 -5.13
CA ILE A 208 -15.18 -17.52 -4.71
C ILE A 208 -16.42 -17.92 -5.53
N ALA A 209 -16.27 -18.08 -6.86
CA ALA A 209 -17.36 -18.48 -7.74
C ALA A 209 -17.89 -19.87 -7.42
N ILE A 210 -17.03 -20.82 -7.06
CA ILE A 210 -17.44 -22.17 -6.60
C ILE A 210 -18.28 -22.06 -5.33
N VAL A 211 -17.79 -21.33 -4.32
CA VAL A 211 -18.51 -21.19 -3.04
C VAL A 211 -19.85 -20.50 -3.23
N LEU A 212 -19.92 -19.40 -3.97
CA LEU A 212 -21.15 -18.69 -4.26
C LEU A 212 -22.10 -19.52 -5.13
N GLY A 213 -21.58 -20.22 -6.15
CA GLY A 213 -22.36 -21.08 -7.03
C GLY A 213 -23.00 -22.25 -6.29
N LEU A 214 -22.27 -22.89 -5.36
CA LEU A 214 -22.82 -23.93 -4.49
C LEU A 214 -23.92 -23.36 -3.58
N PHE A 215 -23.68 -22.21 -2.95
CA PHE A 215 -24.65 -21.60 -2.06
C PHE A 215 -25.95 -21.23 -2.79
N ILE A 216 -25.84 -20.55 -3.93
CA ILE A 216 -26.99 -20.20 -4.78
C ILE A 216 -27.69 -21.46 -5.29
N GLY A 217 -26.92 -22.47 -5.72
CA GLY A 217 -27.45 -23.74 -6.19
C GLY A 217 -28.28 -24.46 -5.15
N VAL A 218 -27.84 -24.48 -3.89
CA VAL A 218 -28.60 -25.06 -2.77
C VAL A 218 -29.86 -24.24 -2.47
N LEU A 219 -29.78 -22.91 -2.48
CA LEU A 219 -30.94 -22.04 -2.25
C LEU A 219 -32.01 -22.25 -3.34
N VAL A 220 -31.60 -22.27 -4.61
CA VAL A 220 -32.51 -22.52 -5.73
C VAL A 220 -33.13 -23.92 -5.63
N ALA A 221 -32.33 -24.95 -5.35
CA ALA A 221 -32.82 -26.31 -5.13
C ALA A 221 -33.87 -26.39 -4.02
N SER A 222 -33.64 -25.62 -2.93
CA SER A 222 -34.54 -25.56 -1.76
C SER A 222 -35.87 -24.79 -2.05
N ALA A 223 -35.80 -23.71 -2.84
CA ALA A 223 -36.97 -22.94 -3.22
C ALA A 223 -38.00 -23.78 -4.03
N PHE A 224 -37.51 -24.62 -4.93
CA PHE A 224 -38.36 -25.55 -5.69
C PHE A 224 -39.05 -26.60 -4.83
N ILE A 225 -38.63 -26.87 -3.59
CA ILE A 225 -39.32 -27.77 -2.66
C ILE A 225 -40.59 -27.11 -2.17
N LYS A 226 -40.56 -25.84 -1.83
CA LYS A 226 -41.73 -25.11 -1.33
C LYS A 226 -42.87 -25.08 -2.38
N GLU A 227 -42.54 -24.91 -3.66
CA GLU A 227 -43.53 -24.95 -4.76
C GLU A 227 -44.09 -26.35 -4.96
N TRP A 228 -43.25 -27.38 -4.98
CA TRP A 228 -43.71 -28.77 -5.15
C TRP A 228 -44.62 -29.22 -3.99
N TRP A 229 -44.26 -28.90 -2.73
CA TRP A 229 -45.10 -29.14 -1.56
C TRP A 229 -46.43 -28.39 -1.61
N LYS A 230 -46.43 -27.18 -2.12
CA LYS A 230 -47.63 -26.37 -2.27
C LYS A 230 -48.59 -26.97 -3.31
N ASN A 231 -48.06 -27.48 -4.40
CA ASN A 231 -48.83 -28.12 -5.46
C ASN A 231 -49.32 -29.51 -5.03
N ALA A 232 -48.50 -30.32 -4.38
CA ALA A 232 -48.91 -31.63 -3.83
C ALA A 232 -50.02 -31.51 -2.76
N LYS A 233 -49.96 -30.49 -1.88
CA LYS A 233 -51.03 -30.19 -0.93
C LYS A 233 -52.34 -29.71 -1.61
N LYS A 234 -52.24 -29.13 -2.79
CA LYS A 234 -53.41 -28.68 -3.56
C LYS A 234 -54.14 -29.87 -4.21
N GLU A 235 -53.39 -30.80 -4.81
CA GLU A 235 -53.94 -32.04 -5.38
C GLU A 235 -54.58 -32.95 -4.33
N LEU A 236 -54.01 -33.02 -3.10
CA LEU A 236 -54.61 -33.80 -1.99
C LEU A 236 -55.88 -33.16 -1.38
N LYS A 237 -56.18 -31.91 -1.67
CA LYS A 237 -57.42 -31.24 -1.22
C LYS A 237 -58.59 -31.32 -2.25
N GLU A 238 -58.29 -31.73 -3.47
CA GLU A 238 -59.25 -31.85 -4.55
C GLU A 238 -59.76 -33.30 -4.75
N ILE A 239 -59.30 -34.27 -3.92
CA ILE A 239 -59.77 -35.62 -3.77
C ILE A 239 -60.62 -35.72 -2.48
#